data_aa2e3ceb32aac852d06ccdd63bf8f091
#
_entry.id   aa2e3ceb32aac852d06ccdd63bf8f091
#
_cell.length_a   1.000
_cell.length_b   1.000
_cell.length_c   1.000
_cell.angle_alpha   90.00
_cell.angle_beta   90.00
_cell.angle_gamma   90.00
#
_symmetry.space_group_name_H-M   'P 1'
#
loop_
_entity.id
_entity.type
_entity.pdbx_description
1 polymer ?
#
loop_
_entity_poly.entity_id
_entity_poly.type
_entity_poly.pdbx_seq_one_letter_code
_entity_poly.pdbx_strand_id
1 'polypeptide(L)'
;MFGSTTMPPSVWLIGAGPGDPELLTVKAVRALGQADVVLVDDLVNPQVLDYCPQARLVYVGKRGGCRSTPQEFIQRLMLRYARQGLRVARLKGGDPCIFGRGGEEAQWLTEHGVGCEIVNGITAGLAAATACGIPLTQRGMAQGVTLITAHSQDGATPDWTGLAKSGTTLVVYMGVAKLHDMSSQLLAAGMAPDMPVAMIERASLADQRECRSTLAAMAEDATAFQLRSPAVLVIGQVAACQVLDVAGAVGIADSADLLPLAMPTSAEPLLRRSA
;
A
#
# COMPACT_ATOMS: atom_id res chain seq x y z
N MET A 1 3.11 -32.57 -22.21
CA MET A 1 3.86 -31.48 -21.56
C MET A 1 3.81 -30.29 -22.51
N PHE A 2 2.85 -29.39 -22.29
CA PHE A 2 2.78 -28.15 -23.07
C PHE A 2 3.59 -27.10 -22.30
N GLY A 3 4.79 -26.82 -22.77
CA GLY A 3 5.55 -25.68 -22.33
C GLY A 3 4.84 -24.43 -22.80
N SER A 4 4.05 -23.81 -21.91
CA SER A 4 3.51 -22.48 -22.12
C SER A 4 4.69 -21.52 -22.10
N THR A 5 5.18 -21.16 -23.27
CA THR A 5 6.06 -20.00 -23.46
C THR A 5 5.16 -18.77 -23.28
N THR A 6 4.88 -18.43 -22.02
CA THR A 6 4.19 -17.17 -21.72
C THR A 6 5.10 -16.05 -22.16
N MET A 7 4.70 -15.34 -23.20
CA MET A 7 5.34 -14.08 -23.57
C MET A 7 5.41 -13.19 -22.32
N PRO A 8 6.52 -12.47 -22.11
CA PRO A 8 6.59 -11.55 -20.97
C PRO A 8 5.43 -10.56 -21.04
N PRO A 9 4.83 -10.19 -19.91
CA PRO A 9 3.72 -9.26 -19.89
C PRO A 9 4.15 -7.92 -20.48
N SER A 10 3.25 -7.31 -21.26
CA SER A 10 3.49 -5.97 -21.81
C SER A 10 3.28 -4.88 -20.76
N VAL A 11 2.50 -5.18 -19.71
CA VAL A 11 2.20 -4.24 -18.62
C VAL A 11 2.38 -4.92 -17.28
N TRP A 12 3.06 -4.26 -16.35
CA TRP A 12 3.09 -4.60 -14.94
C TRP A 12 2.31 -3.57 -14.12
N LEU A 13 1.40 -4.03 -13.27
CA LEU A 13 0.79 -3.22 -12.20
C LEU A 13 1.59 -3.48 -10.92
N ILE A 14 2.43 -2.53 -10.54
CA ILE A 14 3.43 -2.71 -9.49
C ILE A 14 3.04 -1.94 -8.23
N GLY A 15 3.01 -2.64 -7.09
CA GLY A 15 2.93 -2.01 -5.78
C GLY A 15 4.28 -1.41 -5.38
N ALA A 16 4.29 -0.11 -5.14
CA ALA A 16 5.46 0.65 -4.69
C ALA A 16 5.70 0.54 -3.17
N GLY A 17 4.87 -0.23 -2.47
CA GLY A 17 4.92 -0.26 -1.03
C GLY A 17 4.37 1.01 -0.36
N PRO A 18 4.53 1.14 0.97
CA PRO A 18 3.89 2.19 1.77
C PRO A 18 4.63 3.54 1.72
N GLY A 19 5.88 3.55 1.28
CA GLY A 19 6.69 4.77 1.23
C GLY A 19 8.19 4.50 1.31
N ASP A 20 8.64 3.65 2.23
CA ASP A 20 10.03 3.24 2.33
C ASP A 20 10.44 2.37 1.13
N PRO A 21 11.48 2.78 0.36
CA PRO A 21 11.96 2.00 -0.79
C PRO A 21 12.47 0.59 -0.43
N GLU A 22 12.94 0.37 0.78
CA GLU A 22 13.40 -0.95 1.25
C GLU A 22 12.25 -1.95 1.42
N LEU A 23 11.01 -1.46 1.47
CA LEU A 23 9.79 -2.27 1.50
C LEU A 23 9.27 -2.65 0.11
N LEU A 24 10.03 -2.40 -0.94
CA LEU A 24 9.76 -2.94 -2.27
C LEU A 24 9.97 -4.45 -2.29
N THR A 25 9.11 -5.14 -3.02
CA THR A 25 9.36 -6.55 -3.28
C THR A 25 10.50 -6.70 -4.32
N VAL A 26 11.31 -7.75 -4.18
CA VAL A 26 12.36 -8.09 -5.17
C VAL A 26 11.78 -8.19 -6.59
N LYS A 27 10.54 -8.66 -6.71
CA LYS A 27 9.84 -8.74 -8.00
C LYS A 27 9.53 -7.35 -8.56
N ALA A 28 9.13 -6.41 -7.72
CA ALA A 28 8.89 -5.02 -8.11
C ALA A 28 10.16 -4.37 -8.65
N VAL A 29 11.28 -4.51 -7.94
CA VAL A 29 12.59 -4.00 -8.38
C VAL A 29 13.00 -4.57 -9.75
N ARG A 30 12.84 -5.89 -9.95
CA ARG A 30 13.15 -6.53 -11.24
C ARG A 30 12.27 -6.03 -12.38
N ALA A 31 10.97 -5.85 -12.12
CA ALA A 31 10.03 -5.36 -13.13
C ALA A 31 10.33 -3.89 -13.48
N LEU A 32 10.62 -3.04 -12.49
CA LEU A 32 11.02 -1.65 -12.71
C LEU A 32 12.30 -1.54 -13.54
N GLY A 33 13.31 -2.36 -13.22
CA GLY A 33 14.58 -2.40 -13.98
C GLY A 33 14.43 -2.84 -15.44
N GLN A 34 13.29 -3.42 -15.81
CA GLN A 34 12.99 -3.84 -17.18
C GLN A 34 12.02 -2.91 -17.91
N ALA A 35 11.39 -1.97 -17.22
CA ALA A 35 10.37 -1.10 -17.80
C ALA A 35 10.99 -0.07 -18.76
N ASP A 36 10.32 0.17 -19.89
CA ASP A 36 10.66 1.23 -20.83
C ASP A 36 9.89 2.52 -20.51
N VAL A 37 8.69 2.37 -19.91
CA VAL A 37 7.84 3.49 -19.46
C VAL A 37 7.25 3.16 -18.08
N VAL A 38 7.31 4.12 -17.17
CA VAL A 38 6.70 4.01 -15.83
C VAL A 38 5.63 5.09 -15.66
N LEU A 39 4.38 4.68 -15.46
CA LEU A 39 3.28 5.56 -15.07
C LEU A 39 3.24 5.65 -13.55
N VAL A 40 3.58 6.82 -13.00
CA VAL A 40 3.79 7.04 -11.57
C VAL A 40 2.55 7.66 -10.92
N ASP A 41 2.08 7.08 -9.81
CA ASP A 41 0.99 7.62 -8.99
C ASP A 41 1.51 8.63 -7.94
N ASP A 42 0.61 9.45 -7.36
CA ASP A 42 0.96 10.50 -6.39
C ASP A 42 1.59 10.01 -5.09
N LEU A 43 1.13 8.85 -4.61
CA LEU A 43 1.58 8.30 -3.33
C LEU A 43 2.89 7.51 -3.41
N VAL A 44 3.53 7.50 -4.57
CA VAL A 44 4.81 6.81 -4.76
C VAL A 44 5.95 7.69 -4.24
N ASN A 45 6.79 7.13 -3.36
CA ASN A 45 8.02 7.80 -2.95
C ASN A 45 8.96 7.95 -4.16
N PRO A 46 9.42 9.18 -4.48
CA PRO A 46 10.33 9.42 -5.61
C PRO A 46 11.60 8.55 -5.61
N GLN A 47 12.13 8.17 -4.46
CA GLN A 47 13.30 7.29 -4.36
C GLN A 47 13.09 5.91 -4.99
N VAL A 48 11.84 5.45 -5.10
CA VAL A 48 11.51 4.19 -5.81
C VAL A 48 11.87 4.27 -7.30
N LEU A 49 11.93 5.46 -7.87
CA LEU A 49 12.25 5.68 -9.29
C LEU A 49 13.74 5.44 -9.60
N ASP A 50 14.60 5.40 -8.59
CA ASP A 50 16.02 5.07 -8.73
C ASP A 50 16.21 3.62 -9.23
N TYR A 51 15.21 2.76 -9.08
CA TYR A 51 15.21 1.39 -9.61
C TYR A 51 14.83 1.28 -11.11
N CYS A 52 14.51 2.40 -11.76
CA CYS A 52 14.18 2.44 -13.19
C CYS A 52 14.81 3.63 -13.94
N PRO A 53 16.13 3.88 -13.80
CA PRO A 53 16.78 5.07 -14.36
C PRO A 53 16.72 5.12 -15.89
N GLN A 54 16.53 3.98 -16.55
CA GLN A 54 16.40 3.84 -18.01
C GLN A 54 15.00 4.21 -18.52
N ALA A 55 13.99 4.23 -17.64
CA ALA A 55 12.58 4.33 -18.05
C ALA A 55 12.14 5.78 -18.27
N ARG A 56 11.23 5.97 -19.21
CA ARG A 56 10.50 7.22 -19.34
C ARG A 56 9.46 7.35 -18.24
N LEU A 57 9.55 8.36 -17.39
CA LEU A 57 8.58 8.62 -16.32
C LEU A 57 7.39 9.43 -16.83
N VAL A 58 6.17 8.99 -16.49
CA VAL A 58 4.92 9.66 -16.80
C VAL A 58 4.09 9.75 -15.52
N TYR A 59 3.97 10.94 -14.96
CA TYR A 59 3.20 11.17 -13.75
C TYR A 59 1.71 11.26 -14.09
N VAL A 60 0.90 10.38 -13.49
CA VAL A 60 -0.55 10.26 -13.71
C VAL A 60 -1.37 10.53 -12.45
N GLY A 61 -0.72 10.89 -11.36
CA GLY A 61 -1.34 11.30 -10.11
C GLY A 61 -1.90 12.75 -10.15
N LYS A 62 -2.41 13.23 -9.01
CA LYS A 62 -2.89 14.60 -8.85
C LYS A 62 -1.71 15.56 -8.79
N ARG A 63 -1.55 16.45 -9.75
CA ARG A 63 -0.59 17.54 -9.59
C ARG A 63 -1.26 18.71 -8.87
N GLY A 64 -0.73 19.07 -7.68
CA GLY A 64 -0.94 20.37 -7.05
C GLY A 64 -2.37 20.91 -7.04
N GLY A 65 -3.35 20.20 -6.46
CA GLY A 65 -4.73 20.67 -6.34
C GLY A 65 -5.61 20.51 -7.58
N CYS A 66 -5.08 19.99 -8.69
CA CYS A 66 -5.84 19.70 -9.90
C CYS A 66 -6.76 18.47 -9.73
N ARG A 67 -7.79 18.35 -10.58
CA ARG A 67 -8.64 17.15 -10.65
C ARG A 67 -7.77 15.91 -10.88
N SER A 68 -8.12 14.79 -10.21
CA SER A 68 -7.46 13.50 -10.46
C SER A 68 -7.52 13.16 -11.95
N THR A 69 -6.42 12.63 -12.49
CA THR A 69 -6.40 12.10 -13.85
C THR A 69 -7.49 11.03 -13.98
N PRO A 70 -8.39 11.14 -14.98
CA PRO A 70 -9.44 10.14 -15.16
C PRO A 70 -8.84 8.74 -15.34
N GLN A 71 -9.43 7.74 -14.69
CA GLN A 71 -8.96 6.36 -14.76
C GLN A 71 -8.88 5.84 -16.19
N GLU A 72 -9.89 6.17 -17.00
CA GLU A 72 -9.94 5.80 -18.40
C GLU A 72 -8.75 6.36 -19.21
N PHE A 73 -8.30 7.57 -18.90
CA PHE A 73 -7.12 8.14 -19.53
C PHE A 73 -5.86 7.34 -19.19
N ILE A 74 -5.70 6.94 -17.92
CA ILE A 74 -4.56 6.12 -17.49
C ILE A 74 -4.55 4.77 -18.22
N GLN A 75 -5.71 4.12 -18.31
CA GLN A 75 -5.89 2.84 -19.01
C GLN A 75 -5.54 2.96 -20.50
N ARG A 76 -6.05 4.00 -21.17
CA ARG A 76 -5.73 4.27 -22.59
C ARG A 76 -4.24 4.56 -22.79
N LEU A 77 -3.60 5.21 -21.84
CA LEU A 77 -2.18 5.52 -21.91
C LEU A 77 -1.32 4.25 -21.78
N MET A 78 -1.64 3.35 -20.85
CA MET A 78 -1.01 2.04 -20.74
C MET A 78 -1.15 1.23 -22.03
N LEU A 79 -2.38 1.16 -22.57
CA LEU A 79 -2.67 0.45 -23.83
C LEU A 79 -1.86 1.02 -25.00
N ARG A 80 -1.78 2.35 -25.10
CA ARG A 80 -1.04 3.03 -26.17
C ARG A 80 0.43 2.63 -26.15
N TYR A 81 1.08 2.66 -24.98
CA TYR A 81 2.49 2.30 -24.86
C TYR A 81 2.72 0.79 -25.10
N ALA A 82 1.85 -0.06 -24.56
CA ALA A 82 1.94 -1.51 -24.78
C ALA A 82 1.82 -1.86 -26.27
N ARG A 83 0.92 -1.21 -27.01
CA ARG A 83 0.76 -1.41 -28.47
C ARG A 83 1.94 -0.88 -29.31
N GLN A 84 2.79 -0.04 -28.74
CA GLN A 84 4.05 0.39 -29.34
C GLN A 84 5.18 -0.64 -29.09
N GLY A 85 4.89 -1.76 -28.43
CA GLY A 85 5.86 -2.78 -28.05
C GLY A 85 6.69 -2.42 -26.83
N LEU A 86 6.34 -1.36 -26.08
CA LEU A 86 7.06 -0.94 -24.88
C LEU A 86 6.59 -1.74 -23.67
N ARG A 87 7.51 -2.03 -22.76
CA ARG A 87 7.24 -2.62 -21.45
C ARG A 87 6.81 -1.52 -20.48
N VAL A 88 5.59 -1.60 -20.03
CA VAL A 88 4.96 -0.55 -19.23
C VAL A 88 4.86 -0.98 -17.77
N ALA A 89 5.37 -0.17 -16.85
CA ALA A 89 5.11 -0.31 -15.43
C ALA A 89 4.10 0.75 -14.97
N ARG A 90 2.97 0.32 -14.40
CA ARG A 90 2.03 1.17 -13.67
C ARG A 90 2.37 1.08 -12.18
N LEU A 91 3.07 2.09 -11.65
CA LEU A 91 3.56 2.12 -10.28
C LEU A 91 2.53 2.81 -9.38
N LYS A 92 2.08 2.09 -8.35
CA LYS A 92 0.97 2.46 -7.46
C LYS A 92 1.43 2.41 -6.01
N GLY A 93 1.07 3.40 -5.19
CA GLY A 93 1.35 3.35 -3.75
C GLY A 93 0.71 2.13 -3.07
N GLY A 94 1.38 1.52 -2.09
CA GLY A 94 0.93 0.33 -1.41
C GLY A 94 0.90 -0.91 -2.29
N ASP A 95 -0.24 -1.60 -2.31
CA ASP A 95 -0.53 -2.78 -3.14
C ASP A 95 -1.58 -2.44 -4.21
N PRO A 96 -1.41 -2.87 -5.47
CA PRO A 96 -2.36 -2.55 -6.55
C PRO A 96 -3.78 -3.06 -6.30
N CYS A 97 -3.92 -4.16 -5.56
CA CYS A 97 -5.20 -4.84 -5.31
C CYS A 97 -5.88 -4.41 -4.00
N ILE A 98 -5.22 -3.60 -3.17
CA ILE A 98 -5.81 -3.08 -1.93
C ILE A 98 -6.15 -1.60 -2.11
N PHE A 99 -7.43 -1.32 -2.40
CA PHE A 99 -7.98 0.02 -2.69
C PHE A 99 -7.26 0.78 -3.81
N GLY A 100 -6.46 0.08 -4.61
CA GLY A 100 -5.65 0.63 -5.68
C GLY A 100 -6.27 0.50 -7.08
N ARG A 101 -7.45 -0.10 -7.24
CA ARG A 101 -8.13 -0.35 -8.52
C ARG A 101 -7.32 -1.21 -9.52
N GLY A 102 -6.29 -1.93 -9.04
CA GLY A 102 -5.44 -2.75 -9.91
C GLY A 102 -6.21 -3.85 -10.66
N GLY A 103 -7.24 -4.43 -10.02
CA GLY A 103 -8.11 -5.41 -10.66
C GLY A 103 -8.88 -4.83 -11.87
N GLU A 104 -9.41 -3.60 -11.74
CA GLU A 104 -10.10 -2.91 -12.83
C GLU A 104 -9.14 -2.59 -13.99
N GLU A 105 -7.92 -2.14 -13.68
CA GLU A 105 -6.89 -1.85 -14.69
C GLU A 105 -6.48 -3.13 -15.42
N ALA A 106 -6.25 -4.24 -14.70
CA ALA A 106 -5.86 -5.52 -15.26
C ALA A 106 -6.95 -6.12 -16.15
N GLN A 107 -8.21 -6.11 -15.68
CA GLN A 107 -9.36 -6.59 -16.45
C GLN A 107 -9.50 -5.81 -17.75
N TRP A 108 -9.47 -4.46 -17.66
CA TRP A 108 -9.61 -3.61 -18.82
C TRP A 108 -8.51 -3.85 -19.88
N LEU A 109 -7.25 -4.00 -19.46
CA LEU A 109 -6.13 -4.31 -20.35
C LEU A 109 -6.33 -5.68 -21.04
N THR A 110 -6.78 -6.69 -20.30
CA THR A 110 -7.05 -8.03 -20.82
C THR A 110 -8.15 -7.99 -21.89
N GLU A 111 -9.23 -7.25 -21.63
CA GLU A 111 -10.32 -7.04 -22.61
C GLU A 111 -9.85 -6.37 -23.90
N HIS A 112 -8.74 -5.61 -23.84
CA HIS A 112 -8.11 -4.95 -24.98
C HIS A 112 -6.94 -5.74 -25.59
N GLY A 113 -6.77 -7.02 -25.19
CA GLY A 113 -5.78 -7.94 -25.74
C GLY A 113 -4.34 -7.68 -25.26
N VAL A 114 -4.15 -7.01 -24.12
CA VAL A 114 -2.82 -6.74 -23.56
C VAL A 114 -2.57 -7.62 -22.33
N GLY A 115 -1.46 -8.39 -22.36
CA GLY A 115 -1.01 -9.18 -21.21
C GLY A 115 -0.58 -8.28 -20.06
N CYS A 116 -1.14 -8.56 -18.87
CA CYS A 116 -0.88 -7.79 -17.66
C CYS A 116 -0.47 -8.73 -16.53
N GLU A 117 0.52 -8.31 -15.74
CA GLU A 117 0.94 -8.99 -14.53
C GLU A 117 0.82 -8.04 -13.33
N ILE A 118 0.23 -8.53 -12.23
CA ILE A 118 0.16 -7.79 -10.98
C ILE A 118 1.34 -8.19 -10.10
N VAL A 119 2.08 -7.20 -9.63
CA VAL A 119 3.20 -7.36 -8.70
C VAL A 119 2.81 -6.74 -7.37
N ASN A 120 2.66 -7.58 -6.35
CA ASN A 120 2.26 -7.14 -5.02
C ASN A 120 3.24 -6.12 -4.42
N GLY A 121 2.71 -5.24 -3.60
CA GLY A 121 3.45 -4.37 -2.69
C GLY A 121 2.94 -4.51 -1.27
N ILE A 122 3.66 -3.99 -0.30
CA ILE A 122 3.20 -3.94 1.09
C ILE A 122 2.16 -2.82 1.19
N THR A 123 0.93 -3.17 1.55
CA THR A 123 -0.13 -2.17 1.72
C THR A 123 0.10 -1.30 2.95
N ALA A 124 -0.24 -0.03 2.86
CA ALA A 124 0.02 0.97 3.91
C ALA A 124 -0.53 0.58 5.29
N GLY A 125 -1.66 -0.14 5.35
CA GLY A 125 -2.23 -0.56 6.64
C GLY A 125 -1.39 -1.56 7.42
N LEU A 126 -0.71 -2.47 6.72
CA LEU A 126 0.23 -3.41 7.35
C LEU A 126 1.49 -2.68 7.81
N ALA A 127 2.06 -1.86 6.94
CA ALA A 127 3.29 -1.14 7.24
C ALA A 127 3.10 -0.10 8.36
N ALA A 128 1.98 0.63 8.37
CA ALA A 128 1.66 1.60 9.41
C ALA A 128 1.65 0.94 10.80
N ALA A 129 0.97 -0.19 10.92
CA ALA A 129 0.91 -0.93 12.17
C ALA A 129 2.29 -1.42 12.62
N THR A 130 3.06 -2.02 11.70
CA THR A 130 4.41 -2.51 12.00
C THR A 130 5.34 -1.39 12.41
N ALA A 131 5.33 -0.26 11.71
CA ALA A 131 6.18 0.90 12.02
C ALA A 131 5.89 1.51 13.39
N CYS A 132 4.67 1.31 13.93
CA CYS A 132 4.26 1.76 15.26
C CYS A 132 4.30 0.65 16.31
N GLY A 133 4.90 -0.51 16.02
CA GLY A 133 4.96 -1.65 16.95
C GLY A 133 3.60 -2.25 17.29
N ILE A 134 2.59 -2.09 16.43
CA ILE A 134 1.24 -2.62 16.62
C ILE A 134 1.13 -3.99 15.92
N PRO A 135 0.94 -5.09 16.64
CA PRO A 135 0.61 -6.36 16.03
C PRO A 135 -0.86 -6.34 15.61
N LEU A 136 -1.17 -6.36 14.33
CA LEU A 136 -2.57 -6.33 13.87
C LEU A 136 -3.39 -7.56 14.32
N THR A 137 -2.72 -8.66 14.65
CA THR A 137 -3.32 -9.85 15.26
C THR A 137 -2.52 -10.25 16.50
N GLN A 138 -3.22 -10.60 17.59
CA GLN A 138 -2.59 -11.08 18.80
C GLN A 138 -3.53 -12.07 19.51
N ARG A 139 -2.96 -13.17 20.01
CA ARG A 139 -3.73 -14.18 20.76
C ARG A 139 -4.42 -13.56 21.96
N GLY A 140 -5.71 -13.82 22.11
CA GLY A 140 -6.54 -13.26 23.17
C GLY A 140 -7.04 -11.83 22.94
N MET A 141 -6.59 -11.13 21.90
CA MET A 141 -7.04 -9.76 21.56
C MET A 141 -7.76 -9.68 20.21
N ALA A 142 -7.11 -10.14 19.14
CA ALA A 142 -7.69 -10.09 17.80
C ALA A 142 -7.24 -11.31 16.98
N GLN A 143 -8.21 -12.05 16.44
CA GLN A 143 -7.98 -13.23 15.62
C GLN A 143 -7.95 -12.94 14.12
N GLY A 144 -8.27 -11.73 13.74
CA GLY A 144 -8.34 -11.32 12.35
C GLY A 144 -8.12 -9.82 12.15
N VAL A 145 -7.93 -9.44 10.89
CA VAL A 145 -7.78 -8.06 10.44
C VAL A 145 -8.77 -7.79 9.35
N THR A 146 -9.48 -6.68 9.44
CA THR A 146 -10.37 -6.22 8.38
C THR A 146 -9.83 -4.93 7.78
N LEU A 147 -9.45 -4.96 6.51
CA LEU A 147 -9.04 -3.79 5.76
C LEU A 147 -10.28 -3.11 5.17
N ILE A 148 -10.47 -1.83 5.44
CA ILE A 148 -11.69 -1.11 5.08
C ILE A 148 -11.32 0.24 4.46
N THR A 149 -12.09 0.68 3.46
CA THR A 149 -12.09 2.08 3.04
C THR A 149 -13.28 2.81 3.63
N ALA A 150 -13.05 3.97 4.23
CA ALA A 150 -14.14 4.84 4.68
C ALA A 150 -14.74 5.68 3.53
N HIS A 151 -14.18 5.57 2.32
CA HIS A 151 -14.64 6.28 1.13
C HIS A 151 -15.12 5.29 0.08
N SER A 152 -16.37 5.43 -0.36
CA SER A 152 -16.91 4.71 -1.51
C SER A 152 -17.32 5.68 -2.62
N GLN A 153 -17.26 5.24 -3.87
CA GLN A 153 -17.68 6.04 -5.02
C GLN A 153 -19.20 6.28 -5.03
N ASP A 154 -19.97 5.32 -4.51
CA ASP A 154 -21.44 5.31 -4.56
C ASP A 154 -22.08 5.96 -3.33
N GLY A 155 -21.29 6.57 -2.44
CA GLY A 155 -21.76 7.11 -1.17
C GLY A 155 -22.18 6.04 -0.15
N ALA A 156 -22.01 4.75 -0.48
CA ALA A 156 -22.28 3.65 0.44
C ALA A 156 -21.32 3.71 1.63
N THR A 157 -21.85 3.57 2.83
CA THR A 157 -21.03 3.44 4.04
C THR A 157 -20.78 1.97 4.34
N PRO A 158 -19.60 1.61 4.88
CA PRO A 158 -19.38 0.27 5.41
C PRO A 158 -20.45 -0.13 6.44
N ASP A 159 -20.73 -1.41 6.56
CA ASP A 159 -21.57 -1.94 7.64
C ASP A 159 -20.82 -1.86 8.97
N TRP A 160 -20.81 -0.67 9.57
CA TRP A 160 -20.15 -0.42 10.84
C TRP A 160 -20.69 -1.30 11.97
N THR A 161 -21.98 -1.69 11.91
CA THR A 161 -22.59 -2.58 12.91
C THR A 161 -22.01 -3.98 12.86
N GLY A 162 -21.89 -4.55 11.68
CA GLY A 162 -21.23 -5.84 11.48
C GLY A 162 -19.75 -5.78 11.85
N LEU A 163 -19.07 -4.71 11.46
CA LEU A 163 -17.66 -4.50 11.75
C LEU A 163 -17.37 -4.36 13.25
N ALA A 164 -18.18 -3.62 13.99
CA ALA A 164 -18.03 -3.47 15.45
C ALA A 164 -18.13 -4.81 16.19
N LYS A 165 -18.86 -5.77 15.65
CA LYS A 165 -19.09 -7.10 16.23
C LYS A 165 -18.16 -8.18 15.68
N SER A 166 -17.33 -7.86 14.72
CA SER A 166 -16.48 -8.85 14.01
C SER A 166 -15.39 -9.48 14.88
N GLY A 167 -14.98 -8.84 15.98
CA GLY A 167 -13.84 -9.27 16.80
C GLY A 167 -12.49 -9.15 16.10
N THR A 168 -12.43 -8.41 14.99
CA THR A 168 -11.20 -8.18 14.23
C THR A 168 -10.63 -6.79 14.50
N THR A 169 -9.34 -6.62 14.29
CA THR A 169 -8.73 -5.28 14.19
C THR A 169 -9.21 -4.62 12.91
N LEU A 170 -9.76 -3.41 13.02
CA LEU A 170 -10.17 -2.64 11.86
C LEU A 170 -9.01 -1.74 11.40
N VAL A 171 -8.61 -1.88 10.15
CA VAL A 171 -7.59 -1.01 9.51
C VAL A 171 -8.29 -0.18 8.45
N VAL A 172 -8.45 1.12 8.73
CA VAL A 172 -9.27 2.01 7.91
C VAL A 172 -8.40 2.91 7.04
N TYR A 173 -8.63 2.84 5.74
CA TYR A 173 -8.03 3.69 4.72
C TYR A 173 -8.97 4.82 4.35
N MET A 174 -8.39 5.96 3.94
CA MET A 174 -9.13 7.14 3.46
C MET A 174 -10.17 7.67 4.48
N GLY A 175 -9.90 7.47 5.80
CA GLY A 175 -10.84 7.77 6.88
C GLY A 175 -10.75 9.18 7.45
N VAL A 176 -9.69 9.97 7.15
CA VAL A 176 -9.42 11.25 7.82
C VAL A 176 -10.61 12.21 7.77
N ALA A 177 -11.28 12.34 6.61
CA ALA A 177 -12.44 13.21 6.46
C ALA A 177 -13.74 12.65 7.07
N LYS A 178 -13.72 11.41 7.57
CA LYS A 178 -14.89 10.68 8.07
C LYS A 178 -14.78 10.27 9.55
N LEU A 179 -13.76 10.77 10.26
CA LEU A 179 -13.48 10.39 11.65
C LEU A 179 -14.68 10.52 12.57
N HIS A 180 -15.36 11.65 12.53
CA HIS A 180 -16.53 11.90 13.37
C HIS A 180 -17.69 10.95 13.05
N ASP A 181 -18.05 10.80 11.78
CA ASP A 181 -19.13 9.93 11.34
C ASP A 181 -18.82 8.46 11.71
N MET A 182 -17.59 8.03 11.47
CA MET A 182 -17.13 6.68 11.76
C MET A 182 -17.15 6.39 13.27
N SER A 183 -16.62 7.30 14.11
CA SER A 183 -16.67 7.18 15.56
C SER A 183 -18.12 7.03 16.04
N SER A 184 -18.99 7.93 15.60
CA SER A 184 -20.41 7.93 15.99
C SER A 184 -21.12 6.63 15.63
N GLN A 185 -20.86 6.09 14.42
CA GLN A 185 -21.50 4.85 13.96
C GLN A 185 -20.96 3.61 14.69
N LEU A 186 -19.65 3.53 14.96
CA LEU A 186 -19.07 2.42 15.73
C LEU A 186 -19.55 2.45 17.19
N LEU A 187 -19.63 3.63 17.82
CA LEU A 187 -20.20 3.79 19.16
C LEU A 187 -21.67 3.37 19.21
N ALA A 188 -22.48 3.83 18.25
CA ALA A 188 -23.88 3.45 18.14
C ALA A 188 -24.07 1.93 17.91
N ALA A 189 -23.11 1.28 17.25
CA ALA A 189 -23.06 -0.16 17.07
C ALA A 189 -22.64 -0.95 18.32
N GLY A 190 -22.29 -0.25 19.41
CA GLY A 190 -21.92 -0.85 20.69
C GLY A 190 -20.44 -1.11 20.90
N MET A 191 -19.56 -0.56 20.05
CA MET A 191 -18.11 -0.61 20.32
C MET A 191 -17.79 0.28 21.52
N ALA A 192 -16.91 -0.19 22.40
CA ALA A 192 -16.57 0.50 23.64
C ALA A 192 -15.98 1.89 23.37
N PRO A 193 -16.39 2.95 24.13
CA PRO A 193 -15.87 4.30 23.92
C PRO A 193 -14.36 4.42 24.15
N ASP A 194 -13.80 3.59 25.02
CA ASP A 194 -12.38 3.48 25.34
C ASP A 194 -11.61 2.54 24.42
N MET A 195 -12.25 2.00 23.36
CA MET A 195 -11.57 1.17 22.36
C MET A 195 -10.35 1.92 21.81
N PRO A 196 -9.14 1.30 21.90
CA PRO A 196 -7.91 1.96 21.42
C PRO A 196 -7.92 2.22 19.92
N VAL A 197 -7.42 3.39 19.56
CA VAL A 197 -7.24 3.83 18.17
C VAL A 197 -5.83 4.37 17.98
N ALA A 198 -5.15 3.94 16.90
CA ALA A 198 -3.93 4.56 16.42
C ALA A 198 -4.18 5.20 15.05
N MET A 199 -3.78 6.44 14.91
CA MET A 199 -3.86 7.21 13.66
C MET A 199 -2.45 7.48 13.17
N ILE A 200 -2.07 6.89 12.05
CA ILE A 200 -0.69 6.90 11.53
C ILE A 200 -0.69 7.65 10.21
N GLU A 201 -0.04 8.80 10.20
CA GLU A 201 0.15 9.66 9.04
C GLU A 201 1.48 9.33 8.37
N ARG A 202 1.50 9.24 7.04
CA ARG A 202 2.71 9.06 6.22
C ARG A 202 3.57 7.87 6.64
N ALA A 203 2.90 6.73 6.86
CA ALA A 203 3.51 5.49 7.33
C ALA A 203 4.77 5.11 6.53
N SER A 204 5.81 4.68 7.22
CA SER A 204 7.13 4.28 6.72
C SER A 204 7.95 5.38 6.03
N LEU A 205 7.49 6.62 6.02
CA LEU A 205 8.28 7.76 5.55
C LEU A 205 9.03 8.41 6.71
N ALA A 206 10.10 9.12 6.42
CA ALA A 206 10.94 9.79 7.43
C ALA A 206 10.17 10.82 8.28
N ASP A 207 9.08 11.35 7.76
CA ASP A 207 8.18 12.28 8.44
C ASP A 207 6.87 11.63 8.90
N GLN A 208 6.90 10.29 9.15
CA GLN A 208 5.78 9.59 9.78
C GLN A 208 5.42 10.23 11.11
N ARG A 209 4.12 10.40 11.36
CA ARG A 209 3.59 10.84 12.65
C ARG A 209 2.52 9.89 13.14
N GLU A 210 2.42 9.75 14.46
CA GLU A 210 1.46 8.86 15.11
C GLU A 210 0.69 9.61 16.19
N CYS A 211 -0.62 9.38 16.27
CA CYS A 211 -1.49 9.84 17.35
C CYS A 211 -2.25 8.63 17.92
N ARG A 212 -2.07 8.37 19.20
CA ARG A 212 -2.85 7.37 19.96
C ARG A 212 -4.05 8.03 20.61
N SER A 213 -5.19 7.36 20.57
CA SER A 213 -6.46 7.88 21.04
C SER A 213 -7.40 6.74 21.47
N THR A 214 -8.63 7.11 21.80
CA THR A 214 -9.75 6.19 21.97
C THR A 214 -10.82 6.45 20.91
N LEU A 215 -11.73 5.51 20.74
CA LEU A 215 -12.80 5.64 19.76
C LEU A 215 -13.65 6.89 20.00
N ALA A 216 -13.95 7.22 21.26
CA ALA A 216 -14.74 8.40 21.61
C ALA A 216 -13.99 9.71 21.34
N ALA A 217 -12.67 9.75 21.55
CA ALA A 217 -11.86 10.98 21.46
C ALA A 217 -11.22 11.17 20.08
N MET A 218 -11.18 10.14 19.22
CA MET A 218 -10.34 10.15 18.02
C MET A 218 -10.57 11.33 17.08
N ALA A 219 -11.79 11.84 16.97
CA ALA A 219 -12.09 12.97 16.09
C ALA A 219 -11.53 14.30 16.63
N GLU A 220 -11.61 14.50 17.95
CA GLU A 220 -11.07 15.67 18.64
C GLU A 220 -9.54 15.63 18.65
N ASP A 221 -8.98 14.49 19.03
CA ASP A 221 -7.52 14.27 19.05
C ASP A 221 -6.89 14.41 17.66
N ALA A 222 -7.55 13.91 16.62
CA ALA A 222 -7.09 14.09 15.24
C ALA A 222 -7.04 15.57 14.83
N THR A 223 -8.04 16.35 15.30
CA THR A 223 -8.07 17.80 15.05
C THR A 223 -6.94 18.51 15.79
N ALA A 224 -6.75 18.21 17.08
CA ALA A 224 -5.66 18.76 17.88
C ALA A 224 -4.27 18.38 17.32
N PHE A 225 -4.12 17.14 16.86
CA PHE A 225 -2.92 16.62 16.22
C PHE A 225 -2.69 17.20 14.81
N GLN A 226 -3.71 17.83 14.21
CA GLN A 226 -3.71 18.27 12.81
C GLN A 226 -3.44 17.10 11.84
N LEU A 227 -4.14 15.99 12.03
CA LEU A 227 -4.00 14.79 11.21
C LEU A 227 -4.30 15.10 9.73
N ARG A 228 -3.43 14.66 8.84
CA ARG A 228 -3.54 14.88 7.39
C ARG A 228 -3.48 13.57 6.61
N SER A 229 -4.05 13.57 5.43
CA SER A 229 -3.85 12.49 4.47
C SER A 229 -2.47 12.59 3.79
N PRO A 230 -1.85 11.44 3.45
CA PRO A 230 -2.35 10.08 3.64
C PRO A 230 -2.17 9.58 5.08
N ALA A 231 -3.21 8.96 5.62
CA ALA A 231 -3.18 8.34 6.94
C ALA A 231 -3.99 7.05 6.97
N VAL A 232 -3.58 6.16 7.88
CA VAL A 232 -4.26 4.90 8.20
C VAL A 232 -4.71 4.94 9.65
N LEU A 233 -5.90 4.41 9.93
CA LEU A 233 -6.37 4.24 11.30
C LEU A 233 -6.40 2.76 11.65
N VAL A 234 -5.93 2.41 12.84
CA VAL A 234 -6.01 1.07 13.42
C VAL A 234 -6.92 1.15 14.64
N ILE A 235 -8.04 0.44 14.61
CA ILE A 235 -9.04 0.43 15.68
C ILE A 235 -9.15 -0.99 16.24
N GLY A 236 -8.92 -1.16 17.53
CA GLY A 236 -8.98 -2.44 18.20
C GLY A 236 -8.05 -2.49 19.41
N GLN A 237 -8.20 -3.53 20.26
CA GLN A 237 -7.40 -3.68 21.47
C GLN A 237 -5.88 -3.68 21.20
N VAL A 238 -5.47 -4.22 20.06
CA VAL A 238 -4.06 -4.23 19.65
C VAL A 238 -3.47 -2.83 19.42
N ALA A 239 -4.29 -1.83 19.18
CA ALA A 239 -3.83 -0.46 19.02
C ALA A 239 -3.27 0.14 20.33
N ALA A 240 -3.55 -0.47 21.49
CA ALA A 240 -2.89 -0.13 22.75
C ALA A 240 -1.53 -0.80 22.91
N CYS A 241 -1.20 -1.82 22.09
CA CYS A 241 0.08 -2.52 22.18
C CYS A 241 1.21 -1.65 21.63
N GLN A 242 2.34 -1.70 22.31
CA GLN A 242 3.61 -1.16 21.86
C GLN A 242 4.65 -2.25 22.07
N VAL A 243 4.67 -3.22 21.15
CA VAL A 243 5.46 -4.45 21.30
C VAL A 243 6.96 -4.21 21.14
N LEU A 244 7.32 -3.12 20.44
CA LEU A 244 8.70 -2.71 20.24
C LEU A 244 8.81 -1.21 20.54
N ASP A 245 9.72 -0.85 21.42
CA ASP A 245 10.22 0.53 21.48
C ASP A 245 11.17 0.74 20.29
N VAL A 246 10.60 1.06 19.14
CA VAL A 246 11.37 1.27 17.91
C VAL A 246 12.30 2.48 18.04
N ALA A 247 12.00 3.40 18.95
CA ALA A 247 12.87 4.54 19.26
C ALA A 247 14.15 4.17 20.01
N GLY A 248 14.13 3.07 20.79
CA GLY A 248 15.31 2.55 21.48
C GLY A 248 16.24 1.68 20.64
N ALA A 249 15.76 1.23 19.47
CA ALA A 249 16.51 0.35 18.58
C ALA A 249 17.30 1.08 17.47
N VAL A 250 17.19 2.40 17.35
CA VAL A 250 17.97 3.19 16.37
C VAL A 250 19.35 3.55 16.99
N GLY A 251 20.08 2.52 17.37
CA GLY A 251 21.52 2.50 17.46
C GLY A 251 22.08 1.68 16.32
N ILE A 252 21.50 1.75 15.14
CA ILE A 252 22.10 1.17 13.95
C ILE A 252 23.24 2.06 13.53
N ALA A 253 24.46 1.51 13.74
CA ALA A 253 25.70 2.04 13.22
C ALA A 253 25.56 2.49 11.76
N ASP A 254 26.33 3.51 11.42
CA ASP A 254 26.46 4.10 10.10
C ASP A 254 26.20 3.12 8.96
N SER A 255 25.36 3.54 8.03
CA SER A 255 24.99 2.87 6.79
C SER A 255 26.15 2.57 5.81
N ALA A 256 27.39 2.63 6.29
CA ALA A 256 28.59 2.34 5.52
C ALA A 256 28.93 0.85 5.41
N ASP A 257 28.31 -0.02 6.21
CA ASP A 257 28.63 -1.46 6.27
C ASP A 257 27.57 -2.39 5.63
N LEU A 258 26.56 -1.84 5.01
CA LEU A 258 25.65 -2.64 4.17
C LEU A 258 26.36 -2.94 2.86
N LEU A 259 26.95 -4.15 2.78
CA LEU A 259 27.43 -4.73 1.53
C LEU A 259 26.33 -4.57 0.47
N PRO A 260 26.63 -4.00 -0.71
CA PRO A 260 25.66 -3.97 -1.79
C PRO A 260 25.28 -5.41 -2.11
N LEU A 261 23.97 -5.70 -2.07
CA LEU A 261 23.41 -6.97 -2.55
C LEU A 261 23.83 -7.09 -4.02
N ALA A 262 24.95 -7.79 -4.24
CA ALA A 262 25.42 -8.12 -5.57
C ALA A 262 24.30 -8.94 -6.25
N MET A 263 23.64 -8.35 -7.22
CA MET A 263 22.70 -9.06 -8.08
C MET A 263 23.48 -10.18 -8.78
N PRO A 264 23.01 -11.45 -8.71
CA PRO A 264 23.66 -12.52 -9.44
C PRO A 264 23.57 -12.20 -10.93
N THR A 265 24.70 -11.84 -11.52
CA THR A 265 24.87 -11.77 -12.98
C THR A 265 24.86 -13.18 -13.51
N SER A 266 23.91 -13.45 -14.42
CA SER A 266 23.75 -14.66 -15.23
C SER A 266 23.33 -15.94 -14.50
N ALA A 267 22.25 -16.53 -15.01
CA ALA A 267 21.79 -17.87 -14.72
C ALA A 267 22.79 -18.89 -15.24
N GLU A 268 23.54 -19.53 -14.35
CA GLU A 268 24.10 -20.84 -14.65
C GLU A 268 23.05 -21.92 -14.38
N PRO A 269 22.90 -22.93 -15.29
CA PRO A 269 21.91 -23.98 -15.10
C PRO A 269 22.37 -24.91 -13.98
N LEU A 270 21.47 -25.06 -12.96
CA LEU A 270 21.64 -26.09 -11.94
C LEU A 270 21.71 -27.48 -12.58
N LEU A 271 22.90 -28.01 -12.67
CA LEU A 271 23.18 -29.41 -13.00
C LEU A 271 22.46 -30.33 -12.00
N ARG A 272 21.63 -31.20 -12.55
CA ARG A 272 21.00 -32.33 -11.86
C ARG A 272 22.05 -33.16 -11.13
N ARG A 273 21.90 -33.36 -9.83
CA ARG A 273 22.49 -34.50 -9.14
C ARG A 273 21.41 -35.57 -9.02
N SER A 274 21.56 -36.59 -9.83
CA SER A 274 20.93 -37.90 -9.64
C SER A 274 21.74 -38.69 -8.64
N ALA A 275 21.11 -39.17 -7.58
CA ALA A 275 21.36 -40.43 -6.91
C ALA A 275 20.12 -40.74 -6.04
#